data_e0e85eccc4bd8efdbcf140f064f7cb5a
#
_entry.id   e0e85eccc4bd8efdbcf140f064f7cb5a
#
_cell.length_a   1.000
_cell.length_b   1.000
_cell.length_c   1.000
_cell.angle_alpha   90.00
_cell.angle_beta   90.00
_cell.angle_gamma   90.00
#
_symmetry.space_group_name_H-M   'P 1'
#
loop_
_entity.id
_entity.type
_entity.pdbx_description
1 polymer ?
#
loop_
_entity_poly.entity_id
_entity_poly.type
_entity_poly.pdbx_seq_one_letter_code
_entity_poly.pdbx_strand_id
1 'polypeptide(L)'
;MKKRNFVLTGIALGLSVFATSLSAQAAIPNEIVEQGSLAPMLEKAQAAVVTLSVEGKAKANSRSALPDDIPEEFKFFFGDQFGEQFGGDRGASRNFRGLGSGGIINADKGYVLTNNHVVDGADKITVKLQDGREFKAKLVGKDEQSDIALVQIEKPANLTAIKMADSDKLRVGDFTVAIGNPFGLGQTVTSGIVSALGRS
;
A
#
# COMPACT_ATOMS: atom_id res chain seq x y z
N MET A 1 -78.00 54.18 7.15
CA MET A 1 -76.72 54.17 7.87
C MET A 1 -76.08 52.80 7.70
N LYS A 2 -75.05 52.64 6.81
CA LYS A 2 -74.34 51.36 6.52
C LYS A 2 -73.10 51.33 7.42
N LYS A 3 -73.00 50.32 8.27
CA LYS A 3 -71.78 49.98 9.00
C LYS A 3 -70.84 49.21 8.12
N ARG A 4 -69.65 49.71 7.92
CA ARG A 4 -68.56 49.01 7.22
C ARG A 4 -67.67 48.25 8.20
N ASN A 5 -67.69 46.96 8.15
CA ASN A 5 -66.80 46.11 8.90
C ASN A 5 -65.40 46.10 8.22
N PHE A 6 -64.38 46.47 8.97
CA PHE A 6 -63.00 46.39 8.55
C PHE A 6 -62.46 45.05 9.07
N VAL A 7 -62.10 44.14 8.15
CA VAL A 7 -61.41 42.87 8.46
C VAL A 7 -59.90 43.12 8.32
N LEU A 8 -59.21 43.07 9.42
CA LEU A 8 -57.76 43.10 9.46
C LEU A 8 -57.24 41.66 9.20
N THR A 9 -56.66 41.44 8.03
CA THR A 9 -55.94 40.20 7.71
C THR A 9 -54.46 40.35 8.13
N GLY A 10 -54.11 39.73 9.25
CA GLY A 10 -52.73 39.64 9.67
C GLY A 10 -51.99 38.56 8.87
N ILE A 11 -50.98 38.98 8.10
CA ILE A 11 -50.05 38.07 7.44
C ILE A 11 -48.95 37.72 8.42
N ALA A 12 -48.98 36.50 8.96
CA ALA A 12 -47.86 35.94 9.73
C ALA A 12 -46.80 35.41 8.76
N LEU A 13 -45.69 36.13 8.65
CA LEU A 13 -44.53 35.67 7.92
C LEU A 13 -43.77 34.67 8.78
N GLY A 14 -44.00 33.38 8.57
CA GLY A 14 -43.23 32.31 9.19
C GLY A 14 -41.88 32.16 8.54
N LEU A 15 -40.80 32.59 9.20
CA LEU A 15 -39.42 32.36 8.78
C LEU A 15 -39.03 30.91 9.15
N SER A 16 -39.19 29.97 8.23
CA SER A 16 -38.69 28.61 8.39
C SER A 16 -37.21 28.59 8.09
N VAL A 17 -36.38 28.57 9.15
CA VAL A 17 -34.95 28.30 9.02
C VAL A 17 -34.78 26.80 8.66
N PHE A 18 -34.57 26.52 7.39
CA PHE A 18 -34.10 25.20 6.96
C PHE A 18 -32.66 25.06 7.41
N ALA A 19 -32.42 24.38 8.54
CA ALA A 19 -31.11 23.89 8.93
C ALA A 19 -30.77 22.72 7.98
N THR A 20 -30.04 22.99 6.89
CA THR A 20 -29.40 21.94 6.09
C THR A 20 -28.23 21.40 6.90
N SER A 21 -28.48 20.30 7.63
CA SER A 21 -27.41 19.46 8.16
C SER A 21 -26.62 18.88 6.98
N LEU A 22 -25.47 19.49 6.66
CA LEU A 22 -24.48 18.86 5.80
C LEU A 22 -23.94 17.64 6.58
N SER A 23 -24.53 16.48 6.33
CA SER A 23 -23.92 15.22 6.71
C SER A 23 -22.69 15.05 5.82
N ALA A 24 -21.50 15.26 6.40
CA ALA A 24 -20.26 14.87 5.76
C ALA A 24 -20.23 13.33 5.72
N GLN A 25 -20.85 12.76 4.70
CA GLN A 25 -20.67 11.35 4.38
C GLN A 25 -19.26 11.18 3.85
N ALA A 26 -18.47 10.38 4.57
CA ALA A 26 -17.24 9.84 4.00
C ALA A 26 -17.61 9.15 2.67
N ALA A 27 -17.21 9.74 1.56
CA ALA A 27 -17.54 9.22 0.25
C ALA A 27 -16.74 7.92 0.04
N ILE A 28 -17.40 6.79 0.30
CA ILE A 28 -16.98 5.54 -0.31
C ILE A 28 -17.08 5.81 -1.83
N PRO A 29 -16.03 5.52 -2.63
CA PRO A 29 -16.12 5.73 -4.07
C PRO A 29 -17.40 5.12 -4.60
N ASN A 30 -18.16 5.86 -5.39
CA ASN A 30 -19.46 5.41 -5.91
C ASN A 30 -19.39 4.03 -6.59
N GLU A 31 -18.26 3.69 -7.20
CA GLU A 31 -18.00 2.37 -7.81
C GLU A 31 -18.10 1.21 -6.79
N ILE A 32 -17.76 1.45 -5.52
CA ILE A 32 -17.88 0.43 -4.46
C ILE A 32 -19.34 0.29 -4.00
N VAL A 33 -20.07 1.41 -3.95
CA VAL A 33 -21.46 1.43 -3.48
C VAL A 33 -22.41 0.84 -4.53
N GLU A 34 -22.16 1.13 -5.81
CA GLU A 34 -23.01 0.64 -6.90
C GLU A 34 -22.86 -0.85 -7.19
N GLN A 35 -21.66 -1.43 -6.96
CA GLN A 35 -21.40 -2.83 -7.31
C GLN A 35 -21.23 -3.76 -6.11
N GLY A 36 -21.15 -3.24 -4.89
CA GLY A 36 -20.87 -4.02 -3.68
C GLY A 36 -19.54 -4.77 -3.72
N SER A 37 -18.60 -4.37 -4.60
CA SER A 37 -17.34 -5.05 -4.85
C SER A 37 -16.18 -4.07 -5.03
N LEU A 38 -15.03 -4.43 -4.47
CA LEU A 38 -13.76 -3.72 -4.67
C LEU A 38 -13.04 -4.11 -5.97
N ALA A 39 -13.51 -5.16 -6.67
CA ALA A 39 -12.81 -5.75 -7.79
C ALA A 39 -12.40 -4.74 -8.88
N PRO A 40 -13.25 -3.81 -9.35
CA PRO A 40 -12.87 -2.87 -10.40
C PRO A 40 -11.76 -1.90 -10.00
N MET A 41 -11.71 -1.52 -8.73
CA MET A 41 -10.63 -0.70 -8.18
C MET A 41 -9.35 -1.50 -8.04
N LEU A 42 -9.47 -2.74 -7.56
CA LEU A 42 -8.33 -3.65 -7.35
C LEU A 42 -7.64 -4.00 -8.66
N GLU A 43 -8.37 -4.28 -9.73
CA GLU A 43 -7.81 -4.57 -11.05
C GLU A 43 -6.86 -3.45 -11.52
N LYS A 44 -7.24 -2.20 -11.31
CA LYS A 44 -6.39 -1.04 -11.66
C LYS A 44 -5.17 -0.93 -10.74
N ALA A 45 -5.34 -1.12 -9.43
CA ALA A 45 -4.27 -0.97 -8.45
C ALA A 45 -3.25 -2.12 -8.52
N GLN A 46 -3.72 -3.35 -8.71
CA GLN A 46 -2.90 -4.55 -8.78
C GLN A 46 -1.88 -4.52 -9.92
N ALA A 47 -2.19 -3.88 -11.04
CA ALA A 47 -1.27 -3.72 -12.16
C ALA A 47 -0.01 -2.90 -11.80
N ALA A 48 -0.08 -2.06 -10.77
CA ALA A 48 1.05 -1.30 -10.27
C ALA A 48 1.82 -2.00 -9.14
N VAL A 49 1.28 -3.10 -8.59
CA VAL A 49 1.92 -3.87 -7.52
C VAL A 49 2.78 -4.96 -8.13
N VAL A 50 4.02 -5.05 -7.67
CA VAL A 50 5.03 -5.97 -8.19
C VAL A 50 5.61 -6.84 -7.09
N THR A 51 6.17 -7.99 -7.48
CA THR A 51 7.00 -8.82 -6.62
C THR A 51 8.46 -8.50 -6.88
N LEU A 52 9.23 -8.28 -5.82
CA LEU A 52 10.68 -8.20 -5.88
C LEU A 52 11.27 -9.54 -5.46
N SER A 53 12.16 -10.10 -6.30
CA SER A 53 13.01 -11.21 -5.95
C SER A 53 14.44 -10.70 -5.86
N VAL A 54 15.10 -10.95 -4.75
CA VAL A 54 16.47 -10.52 -4.50
C VAL A 54 17.38 -11.70 -4.28
N GLU A 55 18.60 -11.60 -4.77
CA GLU A 55 19.67 -12.56 -4.55
C GLU A 55 20.89 -11.79 -4.05
N GLY A 56 21.58 -12.32 -3.06
CA GLY A 56 22.79 -11.71 -2.51
C GLY A 56 23.68 -12.73 -1.82
N LYS A 57 24.85 -12.27 -1.39
CA LYS A 57 25.81 -13.07 -0.63
C LYS A 57 25.77 -12.63 0.84
N ALA A 58 25.40 -13.51 1.73
CA ALA A 58 25.50 -13.25 3.16
C ALA A 58 26.98 -13.17 3.53
N LYS A 59 27.43 -12.05 4.09
CA LYS A 59 28.77 -11.93 4.67
C LYS A 59 28.87 -12.91 5.85
N ALA A 60 29.96 -13.71 5.86
CA ALA A 60 30.19 -14.76 6.86
C ALA A 60 30.18 -14.29 8.34
N ASN A 61 30.14 -13.00 8.60
CA ASN A 61 30.13 -12.39 9.95
C ASN A 61 28.77 -11.84 10.38
N SER A 62 27.77 -11.89 9.55
CA SER A 62 26.43 -11.53 10.00
C SER A 62 25.81 -12.77 10.64
N ARG A 63 25.87 -12.83 11.98
CA ARG A 63 24.93 -13.66 12.73
C ARG A 63 23.56 -13.34 12.13
N SER A 64 22.88 -14.34 11.61
CA SER A 64 21.48 -14.27 11.15
C SER A 64 20.59 -14.07 12.39
N ALA A 65 20.75 -12.94 13.05
CA ALA A 65 19.75 -12.42 13.94
C ALA A 65 18.92 -11.48 13.07
N LEU A 66 17.69 -11.87 12.75
CA LEU A 66 16.66 -10.88 12.51
C LEU A 66 16.81 -9.81 13.58
N PRO A 67 16.76 -8.52 13.27
CA PRO A 67 16.82 -7.48 14.28
C PRO A 67 15.87 -7.84 15.43
N ASP A 68 16.30 -7.68 16.68
CA ASP A 68 15.49 -8.02 17.86
C ASP A 68 14.17 -7.23 17.91
N ASP A 69 14.08 -6.12 17.16
CA ASP A 69 12.91 -5.24 17.07
C ASP A 69 11.86 -5.66 16.05
N ILE A 70 12.02 -6.81 15.38
CA ILE A 70 10.95 -7.31 14.49
C ILE A 70 9.86 -7.94 15.35
N PRO A 71 8.58 -7.50 15.21
CA PRO A 71 7.45 -8.11 15.89
C PRO A 71 7.41 -9.63 15.70
N GLU A 72 7.05 -10.37 16.75
CA GLU A 72 7.01 -11.85 16.76
C GLU A 72 6.22 -12.44 15.59
N GLU A 73 5.15 -11.75 15.17
CA GLU A 73 4.33 -12.13 14.04
C GLU A 73 5.12 -12.13 12.72
N PHE A 74 6.09 -11.22 12.58
CA PHE A 74 6.97 -11.16 11.42
C PHE A 74 8.10 -12.18 11.50
N LYS A 75 8.56 -12.54 12.70
CA LYS A 75 9.55 -13.62 12.88
C LYS A 75 8.99 -14.96 12.42
N PHE A 76 7.72 -15.22 12.68
CA PHE A 76 7.02 -16.41 12.19
C PHE A 76 6.96 -16.45 10.65
N PHE A 77 6.80 -15.30 10.00
CA PHE A 77 6.74 -15.19 8.54
C PHE A 77 8.10 -15.33 7.85
N PHE A 78 9.18 -14.89 8.50
CA PHE A 78 10.51 -14.83 7.89
C PHE A 78 11.54 -15.76 8.58
N GLY A 79 11.25 -16.30 9.75
CA GLY A 79 12.20 -17.03 10.59
C GLY A 79 12.24 -18.53 10.37
N ASP A 80 11.19 -19.26 10.66
CA ASP A 80 11.27 -20.73 10.80
C ASP A 80 11.18 -21.48 9.47
N GLN A 81 10.34 -21.05 8.54
CA GLN A 81 10.17 -21.76 7.27
C GLN A 81 11.25 -21.43 6.23
N PHE A 82 11.93 -20.27 6.37
CA PHE A 82 13.06 -19.90 5.53
C PHE A 82 14.39 -20.44 6.07
N GLY A 83 14.53 -20.61 7.37
CA GLY A 83 15.75 -21.06 8.03
C GLY A 83 16.03 -22.57 7.84
N GLU A 84 15.03 -23.41 7.83
CA GLU A 84 15.18 -24.86 7.72
C GLU A 84 15.41 -25.35 6.27
N GLN A 85 14.81 -24.70 5.29
CA GLN A 85 14.96 -25.12 3.89
C GLN A 85 16.32 -24.73 3.27
N PHE A 86 17.11 -23.88 3.96
CA PHE A 86 18.42 -23.42 3.52
C PHE A 86 19.57 -23.70 4.49
N GLY A 87 19.34 -24.53 5.50
CA GLY A 87 20.32 -24.97 6.50
C GLY A 87 21.30 -26.01 5.99
N GLY A 88 22.22 -25.64 5.10
CA GLY A 88 23.33 -26.48 4.62
C GLY A 88 24.68 -25.79 4.85
N ASP A 89 25.55 -26.53 5.51
CA ASP A 89 27.00 -26.40 5.65
C ASP A 89 27.63 -25.07 6.14
N ARG A 90 28.38 -25.18 7.23
CA ARG A 90 29.12 -24.11 7.91
C ARG A 90 30.45 -23.88 7.18
N GLY A 91 30.53 -22.84 6.35
CA GLY A 91 31.84 -22.42 5.84
C GLY A 91 31.89 -21.72 4.49
N ALA A 92 30.84 -21.73 3.68
CA ALA A 92 30.80 -21.03 2.40
C ALA A 92 29.99 -19.74 2.48
N SER A 93 30.33 -18.73 1.69
CA SER A 93 29.50 -17.54 1.54
C SER A 93 28.10 -17.99 1.09
N ARG A 94 27.12 -17.86 1.97
CA ARG A 94 25.75 -18.30 1.67
C ARG A 94 25.10 -17.30 0.73
N ASN A 95 24.65 -17.80 -0.42
CA ASN A 95 23.73 -17.02 -1.23
C ASN A 95 22.37 -17.02 -0.51
N PHE A 96 21.81 -15.84 -0.31
CA PHE A 96 20.44 -15.71 0.16
C PHE A 96 19.51 -15.33 -1.00
N ARG A 97 18.25 -15.69 -0.86
CA ARG A 97 17.16 -15.24 -1.73
C ARG A 97 16.08 -14.66 -0.85
N GLY A 98 15.55 -13.51 -1.25
CA GLY A 98 14.45 -12.85 -0.58
C GLY A 98 13.31 -12.55 -1.56
N LEU A 99 12.11 -12.45 -1.02
CA LEU A 99 10.92 -12.01 -1.73
C LEU A 99 10.30 -10.84 -0.98
N GLY A 100 9.75 -9.89 -1.74
CA GLY A 100 9.01 -8.78 -1.18
C GLY A 100 8.04 -8.21 -2.19
N SER A 101 7.24 -7.25 -1.75
CA SER A 101 6.32 -6.51 -2.60
C SER A 101 6.80 -5.08 -2.82
N GLY A 102 6.38 -4.48 -3.93
CA GLY A 102 6.62 -3.07 -4.21
C GLY A 102 5.52 -2.46 -5.06
N GLY A 103 5.54 -1.15 -5.16
CA GLY A 103 4.62 -0.40 -6.00
C GLY A 103 5.36 0.42 -7.05
N ILE A 104 4.97 0.35 -8.30
CA ILE A 104 5.49 1.20 -9.36
C ILE A 104 4.94 2.61 -9.13
N ILE A 105 5.81 3.60 -8.88
CA ILE A 105 5.43 4.99 -8.63
C ILE A 105 5.69 5.91 -9.82
N ASN A 106 6.48 5.45 -10.79
CA ASN A 106 6.72 6.16 -12.05
C ASN A 106 6.96 5.14 -13.17
N ALA A 107 6.03 5.06 -14.11
CA ALA A 107 6.07 4.08 -15.19
C ALA A 107 7.16 4.38 -16.23
N ASP A 108 7.37 5.66 -16.57
CA ASP A 108 8.32 6.07 -17.60
C ASP A 108 9.77 5.84 -17.15
N LYS A 109 10.07 6.15 -15.90
CA LYS A 109 11.40 5.95 -15.30
C LYS A 109 11.60 4.55 -14.72
N GLY A 110 10.54 3.76 -14.60
CA GLY A 110 10.57 2.44 -14.00
C GLY A 110 10.86 2.44 -12.50
N TYR A 111 10.45 3.49 -11.77
CA TYR A 111 10.68 3.55 -10.33
C TYR A 111 9.67 2.72 -9.56
N VAL A 112 10.21 1.89 -8.66
CA VAL A 112 9.45 1.02 -7.75
C VAL A 112 9.84 1.36 -6.31
N LEU A 113 8.84 1.63 -5.50
CA LEU A 113 8.98 1.81 -4.05
C LEU A 113 8.80 0.46 -3.35
N THR A 114 9.69 0.15 -2.42
CA THR A 114 9.67 -1.07 -1.60
C THR A 114 10.27 -0.79 -0.23
N ASN A 115 10.38 -1.81 0.61
CA ASN A 115 11.05 -1.68 1.90
C ASN A 115 12.57 -1.87 1.79
N ASN A 116 13.31 -1.19 2.66
CA ASN A 116 14.75 -1.33 2.73
C ASN A 116 15.17 -2.76 3.06
N HIS A 117 14.52 -3.40 4.05
CA HIS A 117 14.85 -4.77 4.45
C HIS A 117 14.68 -5.81 3.31
N VAL A 118 13.86 -5.53 2.30
CA VAL A 118 13.69 -6.40 1.13
C VAL A 118 14.93 -6.40 0.23
N VAL A 119 15.58 -5.25 0.07
CA VAL A 119 16.69 -5.06 -0.87
C VAL A 119 18.06 -4.97 -0.20
N ASP A 120 18.11 -4.99 1.12
CA ASP A 120 19.36 -4.86 1.85
C ASP A 120 20.28 -6.05 1.59
N GLY A 121 21.55 -5.76 1.27
CA GLY A 121 22.53 -6.77 0.92
C GLY A 121 22.30 -7.49 -0.42
N ALA A 122 21.34 -7.06 -1.23
CA ALA A 122 21.07 -7.67 -2.52
C ALA A 122 22.12 -7.30 -3.58
N ASP A 123 22.71 -8.31 -4.23
CA ASP A 123 23.58 -8.16 -5.40
C ASP A 123 22.75 -8.08 -6.70
N LYS A 124 21.58 -8.71 -6.71
CA LYS A 124 20.69 -8.77 -7.86
C LYS A 124 19.24 -8.57 -7.43
N ILE A 125 18.54 -7.71 -8.14
CA ILE A 125 17.13 -7.42 -7.93
C ILE A 125 16.37 -7.70 -9.22
N THR A 126 15.32 -8.50 -9.11
CA THR A 126 14.40 -8.80 -10.22
C THR A 126 12.99 -8.35 -9.81
N VAL A 127 12.35 -7.58 -10.65
CA VAL A 127 10.96 -7.13 -10.49
C VAL A 127 10.07 -7.95 -11.41
N LYS A 128 9.08 -8.62 -10.83
CA LYS A 128 8.07 -9.40 -11.56
C LYS A 128 6.72 -8.70 -11.48
N LEU A 129 6.11 -8.46 -12.63
CA LEU A 129 4.78 -7.88 -12.74
C LEU A 129 3.69 -8.94 -12.56
N GLN A 130 2.45 -8.49 -12.36
CA GLN A 130 1.28 -9.37 -12.25
C GLN A 130 1.06 -10.21 -13.51
N ASP A 131 1.37 -9.67 -14.70
CA ASP A 131 1.25 -10.36 -15.99
C ASP A 131 2.39 -11.36 -16.29
N GLY A 132 3.29 -11.55 -15.32
CA GLY A 132 4.40 -12.50 -15.41
C GLY A 132 5.68 -11.95 -16.05
N ARG A 133 5.68 -10.73 -16.58
CA ARG A 133 6.91 -10.10 -17.10
C ARG A 133 7.91 -9.87 -15.98
N GLU A 134 9.18 -10.12 -16.27
CA GLU A 134 10.29 -9.94 -15.32
C GLU A 134 11.30 -8.93 -15.86
N PHE A 135 11.77 -8.07 -14.99
CA PHE A 135 12.75 -7.04 -15.31
C PHE A 135 13.88 -7.05 -14.29
N LYS A 136 15.10 -6.84 -14.77
CA LYS A 136 16.21 -6.51 -13.87
C LYS A 136 16.00 -5.10 -13.33
N ALA A 137 16.40 -4.91 -12.08
CA ALA A 137 16.34 -3.60 -11.44
C ALA A 137 17.62 -3.33 -10.65
N LYS A 138 17.86 -2.07 -10.37
CA LYS A 138 18.99 -1.61 -9.55
C LYS A 138 18.49 -0.76 -8.41
N LEU A 139 19.18 -0.80 -7.29
CA LEU A 139 18.94 0.08 -6.16
C LEU A 139 19.32 1.52 -6.53
N VAL A 140 18.40 2.46 -6.32
CA VAL A 140 18.61 3.91 -6.54
C VAL A 140 18.95 4.59 -5.23
N GLY A 141 18.26 4.24 -4.15
CA GLY A 141 18.47 4.79 -2.82
C GLY A 141 17.68 4.01 -1.78
N LYS A 142 18.10 4.12 -0.54
CA LYS A 142 17.44 3.49 0.60
C LYS A 142 17.55 4.37 1.84
N ASP A 143 16.58 4.25 2.72
CA ASP A 143 16.58 4.82 4.06
C ASP A 143 16.26 3.72 5.06
N GLU A 144 17.22 3.43 5.93
CA GLU A 144 17.09 2.37 6.93
C GLU A 144 16.18 2.78 8.09
N GLN A 145 16.10 4.07 8.41
CA GLN A 145 15.26 4.56 9.52
C GLN A 145 13.77 4.45 9.20
N SER A 146 13.39 4.78 7.97
CA SER A 146 12.00 4.68 7.52
C SER A 146 11.66 3.34 6.88
N ASP A 147 12.63 2.44 6.76
CA ASP A 147 12.52 1.17 6.04
C ASP A 147 12.00 1.33 4.60
N ILE A 148 12.49 2.36 3.89
CA ILE A 148 12.08 2.65 2.51
C ILE A 148 13.26 2.43 1.57
N ALA A 149 12.98 1.85 0.39
CA ALA A 149 13.93 1.77 -0.70
C ALA A 149 13.27 2.09 -2.04
N LEU A 150 14.05 2.71 -2.91
CA LEU A 150 13.70 3.00 -4.29
C LEU A 150 14.58 2.16 -5.22
N VAL A 151 13.96 1.35 -6.06
CA VAL A 151 14.63 0.61 -7.11
C VAL A 151 14.18 1.10 -8.49
N GLN A 152 15.02 0.92 -9.48
CA GLN A 152 14.74 1.29 -10.86
C GLN A 152 14.80 0.08 -11.77
N ILE A 153 13.71 -0.20 -12.46
CA ILE A 153 13.62 -1.20 -13.52
C ILE A 153 14.52 -0.79 -14.68
N GLU A 154 15.34 -1.70 -15.15
CA GLU A 154 16.11 -1.51 -16.37
C GLU A 154 15.21 -1.70 -17.60
N LYS A 155 15.27 -0.75 -18.55
CA LYS A 155 14.45 -0.76 -19.78
C LYS A 155 12.95 -0.94 -19.49
N PRO A 156 12.33 0.00 -18.75
CA PRO A 156 10.91 -0.07 -18.43
C PRO A 156 10.07 -0.06 -19.72
N ALA A 157 9.06 -0.91 -19.79
CA ALA A 157 8.16 -1.00 -20.93
C ALA A 157 6.74 -1.37 -20.49
N ASN A 158 5.77 -0.59 -20.94
CA ASN A 158 4.33 -0.83 -20.68
C ASN A 158 4.04 -1.08 -19.19
N LEU A 159 4.53 -0.20 -18.32
CA LEU A 159 4.31 -0.25 -16.88
C LEU A 159 3.09 0.58 -16.50
N THR A 160 2.42 0.19 -15.43
CA THR A 160 1.34 0.96 -14.80
C THR A 160 1.87 1.50 -13.47
N ALA A 161 1.76 2.80 -13.24
CA ALA A 161 2.15 3.41 -11.96
C ALA A 161 0.92 3.65 -11.08
N ILE A 162 1.09 3.48 -9.77
CA ILE A 162 0.10 3.87 -8.79
C ILE A 162 0.16 5.39 -8.56
N LYS A 163 -0.99 6.00 -8.37
CA LYS A 163 -1.06 7.41 -8.04
C LYS A 163 -0.83 7.60 -6.54
N MET A 164 0.17 8.41 -6.19
CA MET A 164 0.41 8.80 -4.80
C MET A 164 -0.69 9.73 -4.31
N ALA A 165 -1.24 9.43 -3.13
CA ALA A 165 -2.21 10.26 -2.45
C ALA A 165 -1.53 11.18 -1.42
N ASP A 166 -2.25 12.20 -1.01
CA ASP A 166 -1.85 13.12 0.05
C ASP A 166 -2.30 12.54 1.40
N SER A 167 -1.35 12.02 2.19
CA SER A 167 -1.63 11.39 3.48
C SER A 167 -2.16 12.36 4.53
N ASP A 168 -1.91 13.68 4.40
CA ASP A 168 -2.41 14.69 5.33
C ASP A 168 -3.93 14.86 5.24
N LYS A 169 -4.54 14.34 4.17
CA LYS A 169 -5.99 14.34 3.97
C LYS A 169 -6.70 13.10 4.49
N LEU A 170 -5.96 12.12 5.00
CA LEU A 170 -6.55 10.91 5.58
C LEU A 170 -7.34 11.24 6.84
N ARG A 171 -8.42 10.49 7.04
CA ARG A 171 -9.30 10.62 8.23
C ARG A 171 -9.51 9.26 8.85
N VAL A 172 -9.75 9.25 10.15
CA VAL A 172 -10.23 8.04 10.83
C VAL A 172 -11.56 7.61 10.22
N GLY A 173 -11.66 6.33 9.85
CA GLY A 173 -12.81 5.76 9.15
C GLY A 173 -12.64 5.65 7.64
N ASP A 174 -11.66 6.32 7.03
CA ASP A 174 -11.39 6.16 5.61
C ASP A 174 -11.00 4.71 5.29
N PHE A 175 -11.49 4.20 4.17
CA PHE A 175 -11.28 2.82 3.75
C PHE A 175 -9.86 2.61 3.23
N THR A 176 -9.23 1.53 3.64
CA THR A 176 -7.88 1.16 3.22
C THR A 176 -7.83 -0.23 2.63
N VAL A 177 -6.93 -0.43 1.68
CA VAL A 177 -6.64 -1.73 1.08
C VAL A 177 -5.13 -1.94 1.06
N ALA A 178 -4.68 -3.09 1.54
CA ALA A 178 -3.31 -3.52 1.36
C ALA A 178 -3.25 -4.59 0.27
N ILE A 179 -2.30 -4.42 -0.65
CA ILE A 179 -2.06 -5.34 -1.76
C ILE A 179 -0.59 -5.72 -1.75
N GLY A 180 -0.29 -7.01 -1.76
CA GLY A 180 1.07 -7.52 -1.81
C GLY A 180 1.15 -8.93 -2.38
N ASN A 181 2.36 -9.42 -2.58
CA ASN A 181 2.64 -10.80 -2.95
C ASN A 181 3.76 -11.36 -2.05
N PRO A 182 3.49 -11.51 -0.74
CA PRO A 182 4.52 -11.82 0.26
C PRO A 182 5.19 -13.17 0.03
N PHE A 183 4.52 -14.11 -0.64
CA PHE A 183 5.05 -15.47 -0.87
C PHE A 183 5.38 -15.79 -2.32
N GLY A 184 5.22 -14.84 -3.24
CA GLY A 184 5.39 -15.10 -4.67
C GLY A 184 4.34 -16.03 -5.29
N LEU A 185 3.32 -16.44 -4.52
CA LEU A 185 2.26 -17.37 -4.93
C LEU A 185 1.07 -16.69 -5.62
N GLY A 186 1.05 -15.38 -5.62
CA GLY A 186 -0.03 -14.55 -6.15
C GLY A 186 -0.29 -13.34 -5.26
N GLN A 187 -0.94 -12.32 -5.82
CA GLN A 187 -1.29 -11.13 -5.06
C GLN A 187 -2.37 -11.45 -4.03
N THR A 188 -2.15 -11.00 -2.81
CA THR A 188 -3.10 -11.06 -1.71
C THR A 188 -3.62 -9.67 -1.41
N VAL A 189 -4.91 -9.56 -1.13
CA VAL A 189 -5.61 -8.31 -0.84
C VAL A 189 -6.26 -8.41 0.53
N THR A 190 -6.02 -7.43 1.37
CA THR A 190 -6.73 -7.24 2.63
C THR A 190 -7.31 -5.83 2.70
N SER A 191 -8.40 -5.64 3.42
CA SER A 191 -9.07 -4.35 3.57
C SER A 191 -9.35 -4.04 5.02
N GLY A 192 -9.46 -2.76 5.31
CA GLY A 192 -9.76 -2.23 6.63
C GLY A 192 -10.10 -0.76 6.58
N ILE A 193 -10.01 -0.09 7.71
CA ILE A 193 -10.19 1.34 7.83
C ILE A 193 -9.03 1.97 8.58
N VAL A 194 -8.80 3.25 8.35
CA VAL A 194 -7.92 4.06 9.21
C VAL A 194 -8.54 4.13 10.59
N SER A 195 -7.92 3.51 11.58
CA SER A 195 -8.44 3.48 12.97
C SER A 195 -7.94 4.63 13.84
N ALA A 196 -6.77 5.17 13.52
CA ALA A 196 -6.18 6.33 14.20
C ALA A 196 -5.16 7.04 13.28
N LEU A 197 -4.87 8.30 13.58
CA LEU A 197 -3.84 9.10 12.95
C LEU A 197 -2.86 9.59 14.02
N GLY A 198 -1.57 9.84 13.62
CA GLY A 198 -0.57 10.47 14.47
C GLY A 198 -0.23 9.71 15.75
N ARG A 199 -0.28 8.39 15.74
CA ARG A 199 0.24 7.55 16.83
C ARG A 199 1.68 7.18 16.51
N SER A 200 2.58 7.57 17.39
CA SER A 200 4.01 7.18 17.42
C SER A 200 4.29 6.33 18.64
#